data_c5f5188c6f2789b12bbf5ccdcc0a45cf
#
_entry.id   c5f5188c6f2789b12bbf5ccdcc0a45cf
#
_cell.length_a   1.000
_cell.length_b   1.000
_cell.length_c   1.000
_cell.angle_alpha   90.00
_cell.angle_beta   90.00
_cell.angle_gamma   90.00
#
_symmetry.space_group_name_H-M   'P 1'
#
loop_
_entity.id
_entity.type
_entity.pdbx_description
1 polymer ?
#
loop_
_entity_poly.entity_id
_entity_poly.type
_entity_poly.pdbx_seq_one_letter_code
_entity_poly.pdbx_strand_id
1 'polypeptide(L)'
;MRHIRTDKGLTLIEVAENADMTLSVYHRIEMGQREVSDKEYHNIAKALSMPVEKLKAEIKKLESDGVLEDIIEHNETRYKLLNSSRYSNTATPIEENDEIAMLPVYGSSDAEGNIVIDKENPVKEVACPVQLQNKAEAYAVTLCTRRLGSLLPSRAILFVDKTEVVSAGDIALYYVSETETKLISVREDENGQLYGLRWNPDERTNFSNSDLTKIHKIVAINL
;
A
#
# COMPACT_ATOMS: atom_id res chain seq x y z
N MET A 1 8.07 17.97 5.69
CA MET A 1 9.38 17.50 6.22
C MET A 1 10.06 16.52 5.27
N ARG A 2 9.39 15.49 4.79
CA ARG A 2 9.96 14.48 3.87
C ARG A 2 10.66 15.08 2.65
N HIS A 3 10.02 16.02 1.96
CA HIS A 3 10.60 16.71 0.79
C HIS A 3 11.94 17.38 1.14
N ILE A 4 11.96 18.16 2.23
CA ILE A 4 13.18 18.86 2.68
C ILE A 4 14.32 17.87 3.01
N ARG A 5 13.99 16.73 3.63
CA ARG A 5 14.97 15.68 3.93
C ARG A 5 15.52 15.04 2.66
N THR A 6 14.66 14.68 1.72
CA THR A 6 15.06 14.02 0.46
C THR A 6 15.88 14.95 -0.43
N ASP A 7 15.57 16.24 -0.47
CA ASP A 7 16.34 17.24 -1.21
C ASP A 7 17.77 17.40 -0.64
N LYS A 8 17.95 17.09 0.64
CA LYS A 8 19.27 17.06 1.29
C LYS A 8 19.97 15.72 1.19
N GLY A 9 19.36 14.72 0.55
CA GLY A 9 19.92 13.38 0.40
C GLY A 9 20.00 12.58 1.70
N LEU A 10 19.27 13.00 2.75
CA LEU A 10 19.30 12.34 4.05
C LEU A 10 18.29 11.20 4.11
N THR A 11 18.67 10.12 4.78
CA THR A 11 17.77 9.01 5.08
C THR A 11 16.86 9.32 6.28
N LEU A 12 15.76 8.58 6.40
CA LEU A 12 14.85 8.70 7.53
C LEU A 12 15.55 8.39 8.87
N ILE A 13 16.46 7.42 8.86
CA ILE A 13 17.22 6.98 10.04
C ILE A 13 18.18 8.08 10.48
N GLU A 14 18.96 8.64 9.58
CA GLU A 14 19.92 9.69 9.89
C GLU A 14 19.25 10.92 10.54
N VAL A 15 18.09 11.33 10.01
CA VAL A 15 17.40 12.49 10.61
C VAL A 15 16.79 12.14 11.96
N ALA A 16 16.21 10.94 12.12
CA ALA A 16 15.66 10.49 13.39
C ALA A 16 16.73 10.44 14.49
N GLU A 17 17.88 9.82 14.20
CA GLU A 17 19.03 9.74 15.13
C GLU A 17 19.58 11.13 15.47
N ASN A 18 19.83 11.98 14.47
CA ASN A 18 20.35 13.32 14.69
C ASN A 18 19.36 14.26 15.39
N ALA A 19 18.06 13.97 15.33
CA ALA A 19 17.02 14.70 16.03
C ALA A 19 16.71 14.15 17.44
N ASP A 20 17.44 13.12 17.89
CA ASP A 20 17.20 12.43 19.16
C ASP A 20 15.76 11.88 19.26
N MET A 21 15.32 11.24 18.19
CA MET A 21 13.98 10.66 18.05
C MET A 21 14.06 9.19 17.63
N THR A 22 13.04 8.41 18.03
CA THR A 22 12.90 7.07 17.44
C THR A 22 12.45 7.19 15.98
N LEU A 23 12.90 6.25 15.15
CA LEU A 23 12.52 6.16 13.73
C LEU A 23 11.00 6.23 13.54
N SER A 24 10.26 5.52 14.39
CA SER A 24 8.79 5.47 14.36
C SER A 24 8.16 6.84 14.65
N VAL A 25 8.70 7.58 15.60
CA VAL A 25 8.22 8.93 15.95
C VAL A 25 8.47 9.90 14.79
N TYR A 26 9.70 9.93 14.27
CA TYR A 26 10.03 10.82 13.17
C TYR A 26 9.24 10.49 11.88
N HIS A 27 9.06 9.20 11.58
CA HIS A 27 8.24 8.78 10.45
C HIS A 27 6.79 9.27 10.57
N ARG A 28 6.18 9.17 11.76
CA ARG A 28 4.80 9.65 11.99
C ARG A 28 4.69 11.17 11.85
N ILE A 29 5.74 11.91 12.20
CA ILE A 29 5.83 13.35 11.98
C ILE A 29 5.89 13.67 10.47
N GLU A 30 6.73 12.95 9.71
CA GLU A 30 6.82 13.15 8.26
C GLU A 30 5.50 12.84 7.52
N MET A 31 4.73 11.90 8.06
CA MET A 31 3.42 11.51 7.51
C MET A 31 2.27 12.42 7.96
N GLY A 32 2.54 13.45 8.77
CA GLY A 32 1.49 14.32 9.31
C GLY A 32 0.56 13.64 10.32
N GLN A 33 0.94 12.46 10.81
CA GLN A 33 0.14 11.65 11.75
C GLN A 33 0.33 12.04 13.22
N ARG A 34 1.21 13.00 13.46
CA ARG A 34 1.52 13.50 14.79
C ARG A 34 1.91 14.97 14.72
N GLU A 35 1.38 15.75 15.65
CA GLU A 35 1.81 17.13 15.86
C GLU A 35 3.26 17.19 16.36
N VAL A 36 3.96 18.24 15.98
CA VAL A 36 5.37 18.48 16.31
C VAL A 36 5.43 19.56 17.38
N SER A 37 6.02 19.24 18.53
CA SER A 37 6.28 20.23 19.57
C SER A 37 7.42 21.18 19.17
N ASP A 38 7.50 22.36 19.80
CA ASP A 38 8.55 23.33 19.52
C ASP A 38 9.96 22.76 19.76
N LYS A 39 10.12 21.91 20.77
CA LYS A 39 11.39 21.22 21.06
C LYS A 39 11.76 20.27 19.91
N GLU A 40 10.79 19.52 19.39
CA GLU A 40 11.00 18.59 18.26
C GLU A 40 11.32 19.37 16.98
N TYR A 41 10.68 20.51 16.73
CA TYR A 41 11.04 21.39 15.62
C TYR A 41 12.50 21.83 15.67
N HIS A 42 13.01 22.19 16.85
CA HIS A 42 14.42 22.57 17.02
C HIS A 42 15.36 21.40 16.72
N ASN A 43 15.04 20.21 17.22
CA ASN A 43 15.85 19.02 17.01
C ASN A 43 15.88 18.62 15.52
N ILE A 44 14.71 18.62 14.88
CA ILE A 44 14.60 18.29 13.45
C ILE A 44 15.32 19.34 12.59
N ALA A 45 15.15 20.61 12.88
CA ALA A 45 15.84 21.68 12.17
C ALA A 45 17.38 21.55 12.28
N LYS A 46 17.88 21.21 13.47
CA LYS A 46 19.28 20.91 13.69
C LYS A 46 19.73 19.69 12.88
N ALA A 47 18.97 18.60 12.89
CA ALA A 47 19.26 17.40 12.12
C ALA A 47 19.28 17.66 10.61
N LEU A 48 18.41 18.55 10.13
CA LEU A 48 18.34 18.99 8.75
C LEU A 48 19.36 20.12 8.43
N SER A 49 20.21 20.53 9.37
CA SER A 49 21.19 21.62 9.21
C SER A 49 20.56 22.90 8.64
N MET A 50 19.45 23.35 9.26
CA MET A 50 18.75 24.56 8.85
C MET A 50 18.15 25.31 10.06
N PRO A 51 17.95 26.64 9.97
CA PRO A 51 17.26 27.39 11.01
C PRO A 51 15.80 26.95 11.19
N VAL A 52 15.32 26.93 12.42
CA VAL A 52 13.93 26.53 12.75
C VAL A 52 12.90 27.37 11.99
N GLU A 53 13.13 28.68 11.93
CA GLU A 53 12.24 29.61 11.23
C GLU A 53 12.13 29.30 9.73
N LYS A 54 13.26 28.91 9.12
CA LYS A 54 13.28 28.50 7.72
C LYS A 54 12.53 27.18 7.53
N LEU A 55 12.70 26.21 8.44
CA LEU A 55 11.96 24.95 8.40
C LEU A 55 10.44 25.18 8.49
N LYS A 56 10.00 26.00 9.45
CA LYS A 56 8.58 26.36 9.61
C LYS A 56 8.04 27.09 8.38
N ALA A 57 8.80 28.02 7.79
CA ALA A 57 8.41 28.75 6.60
C ALA A 57 8.27 27.85 5.36
N GLU A 58 9.19 26.91 5.15
CA GLU A 58 9.13 25.95 4.05
C GLU A 58 7.94 24.99 4.20
N ILE A 59 7.66 24.52 5.41
CA ILE A 59 6.49 23.68 5.67
C ILE A 59 5.21 24.46 5.37
N LYS A 60 5.09 25.71 5.86
CA LYS A 60 3.92 26.55 5.61
C LYS A 60 3.75 26.88 4.12
N LYS A 61 4.85 27.04 3.38
CA LYS A 61 4.81 27.21 1.93
C LYS A 61 4.25 25.97 1.23
N LEU A 62 4.71 24.77 1.59
CA LEU A 62 4.22 23.51 1.05
C LEU A 62 2.73 23.27 1.39
N GLU A 63 2.28 23.78 2.54
CA GLU A 63 0.84 23.81 2.91
C GLU A 63 0.05 24.74 1.99
N SER A 64 0.58 25.96 1.74
CA SER A 64 -0.10 26.93 0.87
C SER A 64 -0.11 26.55 -0.61
N ASP A 65 0.86 25.77 -1.05
CA ASP A 65 0.99 25.32 -2.44
C ASP A 65 0.13 24.06 -2.72
N GLY A 66 -0.68 23.60 -1.75
CA GLY A 66 -1.58 22.45 -1.89
C GLY A 66 -0.88 21.09 -1.90
N VAL A 67 0.45 21.05 -1.87
CA VAL A 67 1.25 19.80 -1.92
C VAL A 67 0.95 18.91 -0.71
N LEU A 68 0.57 19.49 0.42
CA LEU A 68 0.17 18.76 1.61
C LEU A 68 -1.27 18.24 1.54
N GLU A 69 -2.17 18.96 0.88
CA GLU A 69 -3.55 18.51 0.66
C GLU A 69 -3.56 17.26 -0.22
N ASP A 70 -2.78 17.23 -1.30
CA ASP A 70 -2.62 16.03 -2.15
C ASP A 70 -2.05 14.85 -1.37
N ILE A 71 -1.07 15.09 -0.49
CA ILE A 71 -0.47 14.03 0.36
C ILE A 71 -1.43 13.59 1.45
N ILE A 72 -2.18 14.51 2.06
CA ILE A 72 -3.18 14.22 3.10
C ILE A 72 -4.35 13.47 2.47
N GLU A 73 -4.87 13.91 1.34
CA GLU A 73 -5.97 13.26 0.63
C GLU A 73 -5.55 11.84 0.17
N HIS A 74 -4.34 11.68 -0.34
CA HIS A 74 -3.79 10.38 -0.70
C HIS A 74 -3.59 9.48 0.53
N ASN A 75 -3.10 10.05 1.64
CA ASN A 75 -2.95 9.33 2.91
C ASN A 75 -4.29 9.07 3.60
N GLU A 76 -5.26 9.99 3.54
CA GLU A 76 -6.61 9.77 4.06
C GLU A 76 -7.35 8.72 3.24
N THR A 77 -7.22 8.72 1.92
CA THR A 77 -7.78 7.67 1.06
C THR A 77 -7.13 6.33 1.39
N ARG A 78 -5.81 6.29 1.56
CA ARG A 78 -5.08 5.11 2.02
C ARG A 78 -5.48 4.70 3.46
N TYR A 79 -5.68 5.67 4.36
CA TYR A 79 -6.11 5.43 5.75
C TYR A 79 -7.57 4.99 5.81
N LYS A 80 -8.43 5.54 4.97
CA LYS A 80 -9.83 5.09 4.80
C LYS A 80 -9.88 3.67 4.24
N LEU A 81 -9.03 3.33 3.27
CA LEU A 81 -8.89 1.97 2.75
C LEU A 81 -8.36 0.99 3.81
N LEU A 82 -7.34 1.39 4.60
CA LEU A 82 -6.79 0.58 5.68
C LEU A 82 -7.73 0.49 6.89
N ASN A 83 -8.52 1.53 7.17
CA ASN A 83 -9.45 1.56 8.30
C ASN A 83 -10.85 1.08 7.94
N SER A 84 -11.28 1.12 6.69
CA SER A 84 -12.53 0.47 6.29
C SER A 84 -12.47 -1.05 6.55
N SER A 85 -11.28 -1.65 6.50
CA SER A 85 -11.08 -3.04 6.94
C SER A 85 -11.03 -3.21 8.47
N ARG A 86 -10.81 -2.14 9.26
CA ARG A 86 -10.74 -2.20 10.74
C ARG A 86 -12.02 -1.79 11.46
N TYR A 87 -12.93 -1.06 10.81
CA TYR A 87 -14.12 -0.46 11.43
C TYR A 87 -15.44 -0.81 10.75
N SER A 88 -15.55 -1.93 10.06
CA SER A 88 -16.88 -2.50 9.84
C SER A 88 -17.39 -3.29 11.05
N ASN A 89 -16.98 -2.87 12.25
CA ASN A 89 -17.61 -3.28 13.52
C ASN A 89 -18.65 -2.25 13.99
N THR A 90 -19.34 -1.58 13.10
CA THR A 90 -20.70 -1.16 13.40
C THR A 90 -21.55 -2.40 13.21
N ALA A 91 -21.73 -3.13 14.31
CA ALA A 91 -22.70 -4.19 14.41
C ALA A 91 -24.08 -3.65 14.03
N THR A 92 -24.45 -3.74 12.78
CA THR A 92 -25.82 -4.06 12.45
C THR A 92 -26.04 -5.43 13.09
N PRO A 93 -27.13 -5.64 13.86
CA PRO A 93 -27.41 -6.94 14.41
C PRO A 93 -27.41 -7.93 13.24
N ILE A 94 -26.44 -8.83 13.21
CA ILE A 94 -26.41 -9.95 12.29
C ILE A 94 -27.64 -10.76 12.73
N GLU A 95 -28.63 -10.87 11.87
CA GLU A 95 -29.66 -11.87 12.06
C GLU A 95 -28.94 -13.24 12.11
N GLU A 96 -29.23 -14.03 13.13
CA GLU A 96 -28.48 -15.24 13.53
C GLU A 96 -28.40 -16.36 12.46
N ASN A 97 -28.63 -16.08 11.18
CA ASN A 97 -28.70 -17.06 10.09
C ASN A 97 -27.87 -16.74 8.84
N ASP A 98 -27.02 -15.68 8.83
CA ASP A 98 -26.15 -15.47 7.69
C ASP A 98 -24.89 -16.34 7.84
N GLU A 99 -24.83 -17.42 7.09
CA GLU A 99 -23.58 -18.18 6.89
C GLU A 99 -22.51 -17.21 6.40
N ILE A 100 -21.47 -17.03 7.21
CA ILE A 100 -20.32 -16.20 6.83
C ILE A 100 -19.69 -16.83 5.60
N ALA A 101 -19.82 -16.17 4.44
CA ALA A 101 -19.18 -16.62 3.22
C ALA A 101 -17.67 -16.71 3.43
N MET A 102 -17.09 -17.84 3.06
CA MET A 102 -15.64 -18.08 3.17
C MET A 102 -14.99 -17.99 1.79
N LEU A 103 -13.78 -17.45 1.74
CA LEU A 103 -12.96 -17.39 0.52
C LEU A 103 -11.75 -18.30 0.66
N PRO A 104 -11.41 -19.06 -0.39
CA PRO A 104 -10.17 -19.83 -0.42
C PRO A 104 -8.97 -18.88 -0.46
N VAL A 105 -7.94 -19.23 0.31
CA VAL A 105 -6.66 -18.51 0.36
C VAL A 105 -5.60 -19.35 -0.34
N TYR A 106 -4.97 -18.76 -1.34
CA TYR A 106 -3.87 -19.36 -2.08
C TYR A 106 -2.55 -18.67 -1.77
N GLY A 107 -1.47 -19.16 -2.34
CA GLY A 107 -0.19 -18.47 -2.42
C GLY A 107 0.93 -19.20 -1.69
N SER A 108 1.83 -19.69 -2.51
CA SER A 108 3.21 -20.00 -2.18
C SER A 108 4.14 -19.15 -3.04
N SER A 109 5.39 -18.97 -2.66
CA SER A 109 6.36 -18.26 -3.49
C SER A 109 7.27 -19.23 -4.21
N ASP A 110 7.60 -18.90 -5.46
CA ASP A 110 8.70 -19.54 -6.18
C ASP A 110 10.06 -18.90 -5.83
N ALA A 111 11.13 -19.39 -6.46
CA ALA A 111 12.48 -18.88 -6.28
C ALA A 111 12.68 -17.44 -6.78
N GLU A 112 11.86 -17.00 -7.74
CA GLU A 112 11.90 -15.66 -8.35
C GLU A 112 11.04 -14.63 -7.62
N GLY A 113 10.33 -15.06 -6.58
CA GLY A 113 9.44 -14.21 -5.79
C GLY A 113 8.14 -13.91 -6.49
N ASN A 114 7.67 -14.78 -7.39
CA ASN A 114 6.32 -14.77 -7.91
C ASN A 114 5.40 -15.52 -6.94
N ILE A 115 4.10 -15.29 -7.05
CA ILE A 115 3.10 -15.98 -6.24
C ILE A 115 2.50 -17.10 -7.07
N VAL A 116 2.59 -18.32 -6.55
CA VAL A 116 1.98 -19.50 -7.18
C VAL A 116 0.59 -19.70 -6.59
N ILE A 117 -0.41 -19.79 -7.46
CA ILE A 117 -1.82 -19.99 -7.11
C ILE A 117 -2.23 -21.37 -7.62
N ASP A 118 -2.32 -22.31 -6.70
CA ASP A 118 -2.88 -23.65 -6.96
C ASP A 118 -4.36 -23.65 -6.56
N LYS A 119 -5.25 -23.57 -7.53
CA LYS A 119 -6.70 -23.49 -7.31
C LYS A 119 -7.30 -24.77 -6.77
N GLU A 120 -6.62 -25.89 -6.97
CA GLU A 120 -7.09 -27.20 -6.49
C GLU A 120 -6.77 -27.40 -4.99
N ASN A 121 -5.72 -26.72 -4.50
CA ASN A 121 -5.22 -26.88 -3.14
C ASN A 121 -5.11 -25.54 -2.41
N PRO A 122 -6.23 -24.95 -1.93
CA PRO A 122 -6.17 -23.75 -1.10
C PRO A 122 -5.43 -24.04 0.21
N VAL A 123 -4.61 -23.10 0.65
CA VAL A 123 -3.82 -23.23 1.90
C VAL A 123 -4.73 -23.18 3.12
N LYS A 124 -5.79 -22.38 3.08
CA LYS A 124 -6.78 -22.19 4.13
C LYS A 124 -7.99 -21.45 3.56
N GLU A 125 -8.98 -21.25 4.41
CA GLU A 125 -10.11 -20.35 4.14
C GLU A 125 -10.08 -19.14 5.06
N VAL A 126 -10.69 -18.04 4.63
CA VAL A 126 -10.82 -16.80 5.40
C VAL A 126 -12.20 -16.21 5.18
N ALA A 127 -12.74 -15.53 6.20
CA ALA A 127 -14.02 -14.84 6.09
C ALA A 127 -14.01 -13.83 4.94
N CYS A 128 -15.02 -13.89 4.09
CA CYS A 128 -15.17 -12.99 2.97
C CYS A 128 -15.44 -11.56 3.45
N PRO A 129 -14.65 -10.57 3.05
CA PRO A 129 -14.97 -9.17 3.34
C PRO A 129 -16.30 -8.76 2.70
N VAL A 130 -17.01 -7.84 3.35
CA VAL A 130 -18.33 -7.37 2.89
C VAL A 130 -18.27 -6.88 1.44
N GLN A 131 -17.18 -6.25 1.02
CA GLN A 131 -16.98 -5.75 -0.36
C GLN A 131 -16.94 -6.85 -1.42
N LEU A 132 -16.63 -8.09 -1.02
CA LEU A 132 -16.54 -9.25 -1.91
C LEU A 132 -17.69 -10.23 -1.76
N GLN A 133 -18.61 -9.99 -0.82
CA GLN A 133 -19.83 -10.76 -0.73
C GLN A 133 -20.59 -10.64 -2.05
N ASN A 134 -21.02 -11.77 -2.61
CA ASN A 134 -21.66 -11.89 -3.93
C ASN A 134 -20.74 -11.68 -5.16
N LYS A 135 -19.42 -11.67 -5.00
CA LYS A 135 -18.46 -11.69 -6.10
C LYS A 135 -18.02 -13.14 -6.37
N ALA A 136 -18.58 -13.75 -7.41
CA ALA A 136 -18.38 -15.18 -7.71
C ALA A 136 -16.92 -15.58 -8.02
N GLU A 137 -16.10 -14.64 -8.47
CA GLU A 137 -14.69 -14.88 -8.83
C GLU A 137 -13.71 -14.25 -7.85
N ALA A 138 -14.17 -13.91 -6.63
CA ALA A 138 -13.31 -13.42 -5.58
C ALA A 138 -12.50 -14.55 -4.93
N TYR A 139 -11.27 -14.26 -4.57
CA TYR A 139 -10.39 -15.18 -3.84
C TYR A 139 -9.40 -14.40 -2.99
N ALA A 140 -8.66 -15.08 -2.15
CA ALA A 140 -7.64 -14.45 -1.34
C ALA A 140 -6.26 -15.08 -1.59
N VAL A 141 -5.19 -14.29 -1.36
CA VAL A 141 -3.81 -14.72 -1.53
C VAL A 141 -2.99 -14.31 -0.32
N THR A 142 -2.20 -15.23 0.22
CA THR A 142 -1.22 -14.86 1.24
C THR A 142 -0.02 -14.15 0.61
N LEU A 143 0.34 -12.99 1.14
CA LEU A 143 1.54 -12.27 0.71
C LEU A 143 2.79 -13.05 1.14
N CYS A 144 3.41 -13.73 0.19
CA CYS A 144 4.61 -14.54 0.38
C CYS A 144 5.85 -13.96 -0.32
N THR A 145 5.73 -12.77 -0.91
CA THR A 145 6.81 -12.11 -1.66
C THR A 145 7.12 -10.72 -1.10
N ARG A 146 8.34 -10.24 -1.31
CA ARG A 146 8.78 -8.88 -0.98
C ARG A 146 9.03 -8.02 -2.22
N ARG A 147 8.50 -8.43 -3.36
CA ARG A 147 8.70 -7.76 -4.66
C ARG A 147 8.09 -6.35 -4.76
N LEU A 148 7.25 -5.95 -3.81
CA LEU A 148 6.80 -4.56 -3.62
C LEU A 148 7.44 -3.90 -2.38
N GLY A 149 8.58 -4.42 -1.92
CA GLY A 149 9.31 -3.89 -0.77
C GLY A 149 8.48 -3.88 0.50
N SER A 150 8.52 -2.77 1.23
CA SER A 150 7.75 -2.55 2.46
C SER A 150 6.35 -1.95 2.23
N LEU A 151 5.89 -1.86 0.97
CA LEU A 151 4.57 -1.31 0.66
C LEU A 151 3.44 -2.13 1.29
N LEU A 152 3.64 -3.44 1.36
CA LEU A 152 2.69 -4.37 1.96
C LEU A 152 3.32 -5.07 3.16
N PRO A 153 2.57 -5.27 4.26
CA PRO A 153 3.06 -6.00 5.42
C PRO A 153 3.26 -7.47 5.09
N SER A 154 4.30 -8.07 5.64
CA SER A 154 4.58 -9.51 5.47
C SER A 154 3.43 -10.36 6.00
N ARG A 155 3.08 -11.41 5.29
CA ARG A 155 2.00 -12.36 5.61
C ARG A 155 0.58 -11.78 5.55
N ALA A 156 0.39 -10.57 5.04
CA ALA A 156 -0.94 -10.03 4.79
C ALA A 156 -1.75 -10.96 3.87
N ILE A 157 -3.06 -10.97 4.07
CA ILE A 157 -4.00 -11.62 3.16
C ILE A 157 -4.50 -10.57 2.19
N LEU A 158 -4.27 -10.79 0.92
CA LEU A 158 -4.70 -9.93 -0.17
C LEU A 158 -6.02 -10.48 -0.73
N PHE A 159 -7.07 -9.68 -0.70
CA PHE A 159 -8.35 -10.03 -1.29
C PHE A 159 -8.44 -9.51 -2.71
N VAL A 160 -8.78 -10.39 -3.61
CA VAL A 160 -8.70 -10.17 -5.06
C VAL A 160 -10.09 -10.27 -5.68
N ASP A 161 -10.43 -9.30 -6.51
CA ASP A 161 -11.59 -9.35 -7.39
C ASP A 161 -11.12 -9.32 -8.85
N LYS A 162 -11.39 -10.42 -9.56
CA LYS A 162 -11.03 -10.55 -10.98
C LYS A 162 -11.90 -9.68 -11.89
N THR A 163 -13.09 -9.28 -11.42
CA THR A 163 -14.05 -8.52 -12.22
C THR A 163 -13.83 -7.00 -12.15
N GLU A 164 -13.05 -6.54 -11.18
CA GLU A 164 -12.75 -5.12 -11.01
C GLU A 164 -11.73 -4.62 -12.05
N VAL A 165 -12.04 -3.47 -12.64
CA VAL A 165 -11.13 -2.81 -13.58
C VAL A 165 -9.93 -2.22 -12.84
N VAL A 166 -8.75 -2.47 -13.38
CA VAL A 166 -7.49 -1.99 -12.82
C VAL A 166 -7.16 -0.60 -13.35
N SER A 167 -6.69 0.27 -12.48
CA SER A 167 -6.30 1.65 -12.78
C SER A 167 -4.90 1.96 -12.27
N ALA A 168 -4.33 3.06 -12.73
CA ALA A 168 -3.05 3.55 -12.22
C ALA A 168 -3.15 3.83 -10.71
N GLY A 169 -2.15 3.39 -9.95
CA GLY A 169 -2.12 3.44 -8.48
C GLY A 169 -2.56 2.16 -7.78
N ASP A 170 -3.26 1.27 -8.46
CA ASP A 170 -3.71 0.01 -7.90
C ASP A 170 -2.53 -0.97 -7.65
N ILE A 171 -2.76 -1.89 -6.73
CA ILE A 171 -1.95 -3.09 -6.57
C ILE A 171 -2.74 -4.26 -7.16
N ALA A 172 -2.08 -5.11 -7.92
CA ALA A 172 -2.74 -6.18 -8.63
C ALA A 172 -1.87 -7.43 -8.74
N LEU A 173 -2.50 -8.55 -9.07
CA LEU A 173 -1.85 -9.77 -9.51
C LEU A 173 -1.89 -9.85 -11.04
N TYR A 174 -0.73 -9.93 -11.67
CA TYR A 174 -0.60 -10.17 -13.11
C TYR A 174 -0.27 -11.64 -13.36
N TYR A 175 -1.15 -12.34 -14.03
CA TYR A 175 -0.99 -13.75 -14.38
C TYR A 175 -0.03 -13.90 -15.56
N VAL A 176 1.14 -14.49 -15.30
CA VAL A 176 2.13 -14.85 -16.33
C VAL A 176 1.77 -16.17 -16.96
N SER A 177 1.22 -17.09 -16.16
CA SER A 177 0.68 -18.38 -16.59
C SER A 177 -0.64 -18.66 -15.82
N GLU A 178 -1.19 -19.85 -15.97
CA GLU A 178 -2.43 -20.25 -15.26
C GLU A 178 -2.27 -20.28 -13.73
N THR A 179 -1.05 -20.56 -13.26
CA THR A 179 -0.77 -20.74 -11.83
C THR A 179 0.21 -19.70 -11.28
N GLU A 180 1.02 -19.07 -12.15
CA GLU A 180 2.06 -18.15 -11.71
C GLU A 180 1.62 -16.70 -11.87
N THR A 181 1.77 -15.93 -10.81
CA THR A 181 1.38 -14.52 -10.78
C THR A 181 2.50 -13.62 -10.27
N LYS A 182 2.57 -12.43 -10.83
CA LYS A 182 3.42 -11.35 -10.37
C LYS A 182 2.59 -10.35 -9.57
N LEU A 183 2.99 -10.09 -8.33
CA LEU A 183 2.45 -8.97 -7.56
C LEU A 183 3.06 -7.67 -8.09
N ILE A 184 2.24 -6.75 -8.54
CA ILE A 184 2.65 -5.52 -9.23
C ILE A 184 1.97 -4.28 -8.65
N SER A 185 2.64 -3.14 -8.75
CA SER A 185 2.00 -1.82 -8.65
C SER A 185 1.71 -1.32 -10.07
N VAL A 186 0.45 -1.03 -10.34
CA VAL A 186 0.02 -0.55 -11.67
C VAL A 186 0.30 0.93 -11.80
N ARG A 187 0.87 1.32 -12.92
CA ARG A 187 1.22 2.70 -13.27
C ARG A 187 0.75 3.01 -14.67
N GLU A 188 0.71 4.29 -14.98
CA GLU A 188 0.38 4.81 -16.30
C GLU A 188 1.57 5.62 -16.82
N ASP A 189 1.86 5.50 -18.10
CA ASP A 189 2.90 6.29 -18.77
C ASP A 189 2.33 7.59 -19.35
N GLU A 190 3.20 8.41 -19.95
CA GLU A 190 2.84 9.70 -20.55
C GLU A 190 1.80 9.59 -21.70
N ASN A 191 1.63 8.39 -22.26
CA ASN A 191 0.67 8.12 -23.33
C ASN A 191 -0.66 7.53 -22.82
N GLY A 192 -0.84 7.41 -21.50
CA GLY A 192 -2.01 6.79 -20.90
C GLY A 192 -1.99 5.26 -20.91
N GLN A 193 -0.83 4.64 -21.19
CA GLN A 193 -0.72 3.19 -21.23
C GLN A 193 -0.34 2.63 -19.85
N LEU A 194 -1.11 1.65 -19.38
CA LEU A 194 -0.83 0.99 -18.10
C LEU A 194 0.37 0.06 -18.22
N TYR A 195 1.16 0.01 -17.15
CA TYR A 195 2.26 -0.93 -16.97
C TYR A 195 2.38 -1.36 -15.50
N GLY A 196 2.99 -2.51 -15.26
CA GLY A 196 3.29 -3.03 -13.92
C GLY A 196 4.70 -2.71 -13.48
N LEU A 197 4.87 -2.33 -12.21
CA LEU A 197 6.17 -2.18 -11.55
C LEU A 197 6.32 -3.16 -10.40
N ARG A 198 7.52 -3.72 -10.27
CA ARG A 198 8.01 -4.47 -9.12
C ARG A 198 9.35 -3.90 -8.68
N TRP A 199 9.72 -4.14 -7.43
CA TRP A 199 11.02 -3.76 -6.86
C TRP A 199 11.78 -4.98 -6.36
N ASN A 200 13.10 -4.83 -6.19
CA ASN A 200 14.00 -5.84 -5.63
C ASN A 200 14.10 -7.16 -6.45
N PRO A 201 14.65 -7.13 -7.66
CA PRO A 201 15.12 -6.00 -8.44
C PRO A 201 13.96 -5.24 -9.10
N ASP A 202 14.25 -4.04 -9.58
CA ASP A 202 13.29 -3.24 -10.34
C ASP A 202 12.94 -3.95 -11.65
N GLU A 203 11.64 -4.09 -11.89
CA GLU A 203 11.11 -4.75 -13.08
C GLU A 203 9.88 -3.99 -13.57
N ARG A 204 9.90 -3.59 -14.84
CA ARG A 204 8.76 -3.00 -15.53
C ARG A 204 8.17 -4.02 -16.52
N THR A 205 6.85 -4.22 -16.43
CA THR A 205 6.09 -5.05 -17.36
C THR A 205 5.12 -4.16 -18.12
N ASN A 206 5.32 -3.98 -19.42
CA ASN A 206 4.38 -3.27 -20.27
C ASN A 206 3.21 -4.20 -20.64
N PHE A 207 1.98 -3.70 -20.60
CA PHE A 207 0.80 -4.47 -20.91
C PHE A 207 0.33 -4.20 -22.33
N SER A 208 -0.05 -5.24 -23.03
CA SER A 208 -0.90 -5.15 -24.21
C SER A 208 -2.37 -5.17 -23.81
N ASN A 209 -3.28 -4.82 -24.72
CA ASN A 209 -4.73 -4.89 -24.42
C ASN A 209 -5.18 -6.29 -24.01
N SER A 210 -4.55 -7.34 -24.53
CA SER A 210 -4.86 -8.73 -24.13
C SER A 210 -4.36 -9.10 -22.75
N ASP A 211 -3.38 -8.37 -22.21
CA ASP A 211 -2.85 -8.63 -20.88
C ASP A 211 -3.73 -8.04 -19.78
N LEU A 212 -4.55 -7.04 -20.07
CA LEU A 212 -5.45 -6.42 -19.09
C LEU A 212 -6.43 -7.43 -18.49
N THR A 213 -6.85 -8.45 -19.23
CA THR A 213 -7.72 -9.52 -18.73
C THR A 213 -7.00 -10.50 -17.78
N LYS A 214 -5.68 -10.46 -17.74
CA LYS A 214 -4.82 -11.27 -16.85
C LYS A 214 -4.44 -10.54 -15.57
N ILE A 215 -4.94 -9.33 -15.39
CA ILE A 215 -4.62 -8.51 -14.22
C ILE A 215 -5.82 -8.50 -13.29
N HIS A 216 -5.65 -9.04 -12.08
CA HIS A 216 -6.69 -9.12 -11.08
C HIS A 216 -6.40 -8.11 -9.97
N LYS A 217 -7.36 -7.23 -9.71
CA LYS A 217 -7.23 -6.15 -8.73
C LYS A 217 -7.24 -6.65 -7.29
N ILE A 218 -6.36 -6.13 -6.46
CA ILE A 218 -6.42 -6.30 -5.01
C ILE A 218 -7.32 -5.20 -4.45
N VAL A 219 -8.44 -5.61 -3.85
CA VAL A 219 -9.50 -4.70 -3.38
C VAL A 219 -9.50 -4.50 -1.86
N ALA A 220 -8.88 -5.42 -1.13
CA ALA A 220 -8.73 -5.30 0.32
C ALA A 220 -7.46 -6.04 0.80
N ILE A 221 -6.97 -5.66 1.98
CA ILE A 221 -5.79 -6.26 2.61
C ILE A 221 -6.12 -6.47 4.08
N ASN A 222 -5.93 -7.70 4.58
CA ASN A 222 -6.03 -8.04 5.99
C ASN A 222 -4.62 -8.34 6.56
N LEU A 223 -4.34 -7.86 7.77
CA LEU A 223 -3.05 -7.94 8.44
C LEU A 223 -3.01 -9.07 9.47
#